data_bad3e7af612b10a48ac542fff4b99757
#
_entry.id   bad3e7af612b10a48ac542fff4b99757
#
_cell.length_a   1.000
_cell.length_b   1.000
_cell.length_c   1.000
_cell.angle_alpha   90.00
_cell.angle_beta   90.00
_cell.angle_gamma   90.00
#
_symmetry.space_group_name_H-M   'P 1'
#
loop_
_entity.id
_entity.type
_entity.pdbx_description
1 polymer ?
#
loop_
_entity_poly.entity_id
_entity_poly.type
_entity_poly.pdbx_seq_one_letter_code
_entity_poly.pdbx_strand_id
1 'polypeptide(L)'
;MAGLIISPRARIFQGHDWVYGTEVRKVFGNPQPGDVAALKDFKDRFLGSAMFNPHSQIVARRFSRRKQELNGDFFSRRISQAVELRRRLLPEETLTRLVWSESDGLPGLIVDRYADYLVVQTLTIAMERRLSLIH
;
A
#
# COMPACT_ATOMS: atom_id res chain seq x y z
N MET A 1 -17.17 6.63 -6.19
CA MET A 1 -15.70 6.43 -6.13
C MET A 1 -15.05 7.64 -5.52
N ALA A 2 -14.11 7.44 -4.62
CA ALA A 2 -13.35 8.51 -3.99
C ALA A 2 -11.92 8.51 -4.51
N GLY A 3 -11.31 9.67 -4.61
CA GLY A 3 -9.94 9.73 -5.08
C GLY A 3 -9.32 11.10 -5.11
N LEU A 4 -8.16 11.17 -5.77
CA LEU A 4 -7.32 12.35 -5.86
C LEU A 4 -6.97 12.63 -7.32
N ILE A 5 -7.01 13.91 -7.67
CA ILE A 5 -6.47 14.39 -8.95
C ILE A 5 -5.05 14.88 -8.69
N ILE A 6 -4.09 14.34 -9.43
CA ILE A 6 -2.67 14.53 -9.18
C ILE A 6 -2.09 15.60 -10.12
N SER A 7 -1.22 16.45 -9.58
CA SER A 7 -0.53 17.50 -10.34
C SER A 7 0.35 16.88 -11.46
N PRO A 8 0.45 17.53 -12.63
CA PRO A 8 1.25 17.00 -13.75
C PRO A 8 2.73 16.81 -13.44
N ARG A 9 3.25 17.49 -12.42
CA ARG A 9 4.67 17.40 -12.05
C ARG A 9 4.94 16.43 -10.90
N ALA A 10 3.93 15.70 -10.47
CA ALA A 10 4.06 14.77 -9.35
C ALA A 10 5.03 13.62 -9.67
N ARG A 11 5.69 13.14 -8.64
CA ARG A 11 6.70 12.07 -8.75
C ARG A 11 6.12 10.74 -9.22
N ILE A 12 4.80 10.55 -9.07
CA ILE A 12 4.13 9.32 -9.51
C ILE A 12 4.30 9.09 -11.01
N PHE A 13 4.43 10.16 -11.79
CA PHE A 13 4.68 10.05 -13.24
C PHE A 13 6.10 9.60 -13.57
N GLN A 14 6.98 9.57 -12.58
CA GLN A 14 8.35 9.11 -12.69
C GLN A 14 8.55 7.72 -12.06
N GLY A 15 7.46 7.04 -11.73
CA GLY A 15 7.49 5.69 -11.19
C GLY A 15 7.49 5.58 -9.67
N HIS A 16 7.41 6.70 -8.95
CA HIS A 16 7.28 6.69 -7.50
C HIS A 16 5.83 6.37 -7.10
N ASP A 17 5.65 5.65 -5.99
CA ASP A 17 4.33 5.24 -5.54
C ASP A 17 3.78 6.12 -4.40
N TRP A 18 4.55 7.10 -3.94
CA TRP A 18 4.13 8.03 -2.90
C TRP A 18 3.63 9.33 -3.51
N VAL A 19 2.52 9.83 -2.97
CA VAL A 19 1.96 11.12 -3.34
C VAL A 19 2.00 12.03 -2.11
N TYR A 20 2.66 13.19 -2.26
CA TYR A 20 2.74 14.19 -1.20
C TYR A 20 1.56 15.16 -1.29
N GLY A 21 1.21 15.78 -0.16
CA GLY A 21 0.06 16.69 -0.10
C GLY A 21 0.13 17.82 -1.11
N THR A 22 1.33 18.34 -1.38
CA THR A 22 1.55 19.42 -2.36
C THR A 22 1.33 18.98 -3.80
N GLU A 23 1.26 17.70 -4.06
CA GLU A 23 1.06 17.13 -5.40
C GLU A 23 -0.41 16.85 -5.71
N VAL A 24 -1.30 17.02 -4.75
CA VAL A 24 -2.75 16.81 -4.91
C VAL A 24 -3.41 18.09 -5.36
N ARG A 25 -4.08 18.04 -6.50
CA ARG A 25 -4.79 19.18 -7.08
C ARG A 25 -6.23 19.27 -6.57
N LYS A 26 -6.89 18.13 -6.43
CA LYS A 26 -8.28 18.05 -6.04
C LYS A 26 -8.56 16.71 -5.38
N VAL A 27 -9.44 16.71 -4.38
CA VAL A 27 -9.97 15.51 -3.74
C VAL A 27 -11.43 15.37 -4.12
N PHE A 28 -11.87 14.19 -4.52
CA PHE A 28 -13.27 13.93 -4.87
C PHE A 28 -13.80 12.70 -4.12
N GLY A 29 -15.13 12.67 -3.91
CA GLY A 29 -15.79 11.52 -3.26
C GLY A 29 -15.56 11.40 -1.77
N ASN A 30 -14.97 12.41 -1.14
CA ASN A 30 -14.76 12.49 0.31
C ASN A 30 -14.12 11.25 0.93
N PRO A 31 -12.90 10.84 0.50
CA PRO A 31 -12.23 9.70 1.12
C PRO A 31 -11.84 10.01 2.56
N GLN A 32 -11.96 9.02 3.43
CA GLN A 32 -11.61 9.12 4.84
C GLN A 32 -10.23 8.51 5.11
N PRO A 33 -9.57 8.87 6.22
CA PRO A 33 -8.27 8.28 6.57
C PRO A 33 -8.33 6.76 6.57
N GLY A 34 -7.40 6.12 5.86
CA GLY A 34 -7.33 4.68 5.72
C GLY A 34 -8.13 4.09 4.57
N ASP A 35 -8.92 4.91 3.87
CA ASP A 35 -9.65 4.45 2.70
C ASP A 35 -8.72 4.19 1.52
N VAL A 36 -9.20 3.39 0.59
CA VAL A 36 -8.57 3.24 -0.72
C VAL A 36 -9.07 4.39 -1.60
N ALA A 37 -8.14 5.13 -2.18
CA ALA A 37 -8.45 6.25 -3.06
C ALA A 37 -7.95 5.97 -4.47
N ALA A 38 -8.74 6.32 -5.47
CA ALA A 38 -8.30 6.27 -6.86
C ALA A 38 -7.39 7.45 -7.15
N LEU A 39 -6.28 7.22 -7.85
CA LEU A 39 -5.41 8.28 -8.31
C LEU A 39 -5.67 8.52 -9.79
N LYS A 40 -5.87 9.77 -10.16
CA LYS A 40 -6.13 10.19 -11.54
C LYS A 40 -5.28 11.40 -11.90
N ASP A 41 -4.96 11.54 -13.18
CA ASP A 41 -4.31 12.75 -13.66
C ASP A 41 -5.37 13.82 -14.03
N PHE A 42 -4.89 14.97 -14.47
CA PHE A 42 -5.77 16.10 -14.82
C PHE A 42 -6.63 15.85 -16.06
N LYS A 43 -6.35 14.80 -16.83
CA LYS A 43 -7.16 14.35 -17.96
C LYS A 43 -8.11 13.21 -17.60
N ASP A 44 -8.29 12.97 -16.30
CA ASP A 44 -9.15 11.91 -15.75
C ASP A 44 -8.68 10.49 -16.08
N ARG A 45 -7.39 10.33 -16.41
CA ARG A 45 -6.81 9.00 -16.65
C ARG A 45 -6.45 8.35 -15.33
N PHE A 46 -6.78 7.09 -15.18
CA PHE A 46 -6.55 6.32 -13.96
C PHE A 46 -5.07 5.96 -13.80
N LEU A 47 -4.51 6.26 -12.63
CA LEU A 47 -3.10 6.01 -12.32
C LEU A 47 -2.89 4.85 -11.35
N GLY A 48 -3.90 4.47 -10.62
CA GLY A 48 -3.82 3.37 -9.67
C GLY A 48 -4.68 3.54 -8.45
N SER A 49 -4.63 2.56 -7.56
CA SER A 49 -5.30 2.56 -6.27
C SER A 49 -4.28 2.81 -5.16
N ALA A 50 -4.64 3.62 -4.19
CA ALA A 50 -3.72 4.05 -3.14
C ALA A 50 -4.36 4.02 -1.76
N MET A 51 -3.51 3.85 -0.74
CA MET A 51 -3.89 4.02 0.65
C MET A 51 -3.85 5.50 0.99
N PHE A 52 -4.94 6.03 1.52
CA PHE A 52 -5.11 7.45 1.75
C PHE A 52 -5.02 7.83 3.22
N ASN A 53 -4.25 8.89 3.53
CA ASN A 53 -4.22 9.52 4.84
C ASN A 53 -3.93 11.01 4.69
N PRO A 54 -4.96 11.88 4.86
CA PRO A 54 -4.78 13.33 4.72
C PRO A 54 -3.93 13.96 5.82
N HIS A 55 -3.73 13.26 6.93
CA HIS A 55 -2.96 13.77 8.08
C HIS A 55 -1.46 13.52 7.94
N SER A 56 -1.03 12.79 6.92
CA SER A 56 0.37 12.51 6.64
C SER A 56 0.90 13.43 5.54
N GLN A 57 2.21 13.70 5.54
CA GLN A 57 2.85 14.38 4.41
C GLN A 57 2.77 13.53 3.14
N ILE A 58 2.88 12.22 3.28
CA ILE A 58 2.62 11.26 2.21
C ILE A 58 1.14 10.91 2.29
N VAL A 59 0.31 11.68 1.57
CA VAL A 59 -1.14 11.54 1.67
C VAL A 59 -1.68 10.30 0.97
N ALA A 60 -0.94 9.74 0.03
CA ALA A 60 -1.35 8.51 -0.65
C ALA A 60 -0.14 7.65 -0.98
N ARG A 61 -0.31 6.34 -0.83
CA ARG A 61 0.69 5.33 -1.19
C ARG A 61 0.04 4.35 -2.15
N ARG A 62 0.45 4.40 -3.42
CA ARG A 62 -0.11 3.51 -4.45
C ARG A 62 0.37 2.08 -4.20
N PHE A 63 -0.57 1.15 -4.13
CA PHE A 63 -0.27 -0.26 -3.96
C PHE A 63 -0.64 -1.10 -5.18
N SER A 64 -1.34 -0.51 -6.15
CA SER A 64 -1.69 -1.18 -7.40
C SER A 64 -1.87 -0.15 -8.49
N ARG A 65 -1.47 -0.50 -9.71
CA ARG A 65 -1.74 0.34 -10.89
C ARG A 65 -3.12 0.09 -11.48
N ARG A 66 -3.83 -0.90 -10.94
CA ARG A 66 -5.19 -1.26 -11.33
C ARG A 66 -6.17 -0.85 -10.25
N LYS A 67 -7.45 -0.89 -10.56
CA LYS A 67 -8.49 -0.75 -9.56
C LYS A 67 -8.42 -1.97 -8.63
N GLN A 68 -8.10 -1.74 -7.38
CA GLN A 68 -7.87 -2.80 -6.41
C GLN A 68 -8.40 -2.40 -5.05
N GLU A 69 -9.16 -3.28 -4.40
CA GLU A 69 -9.59 -3.11 -3.03
C GLU A 69 -8.59 -3.79 -2.08
N LEU A 70 -8.52 -3.30 -0.85
CA LEU A 70 -7.76 -3.94 0.21
C LEU A 70 -8.64 -4.95 0.93
N ASN A 71 -8.81 -6.11 0.30
CA ASN A 71 -9.64 -7.19 0.82
C ASN A 71 -8.81 -8.44 1.11
N GLY A 72 -9.48 -9.50 1.59
CA GLY A 72 -8.80 -10.75 1.94
C GLY A 72 -8.03 -11.37 0.78
N ASP A 73 -8.58 -11.33 -0.43
CA ASP A 73 -7.91 -11.87 -1.62
C ASP A 73 -6.63 -11.13 -1.94
N PHE A 74 -6.64 -9.80 -1.85
CA PHE A 74 -5.45 -8.98 -2.07
C PHE A 74 -4.35 -9.34 -1.07
N PHE A 75 -4.67 -9.35 0.23
CA PHE A 75 -3.68 -9.68 1.26
C PHE A 75 -3.16 -11.11 1.12
N SER A 76 -4.05 -12.07 0.85
CA SER A 76 -3.65 -13.46 0.65
C SER A 76 -2.65 -13.59 -0.49
N ARG A 77 -2.91 -12.98 -1.63
CA ARG A 77 -2.01 -13.02 -2.80
C ARG A 77 -0.67 -12.36 -2.53
N ARG A 78 -0.68 -11.13 -1.99
CA ARG A 78 0.55 -10.37 -1.77
C ARG A 78 1.42 -10.98 -0.68
N ILE A 79 0.81 -11.41 0.41
CA ILE A 79 1.54 -12.08 1.50
C ILE A 79 2.10 -13.42 1.03
N SER A 80 1.33 -14.20 0.28
CA SER A 80 1.80 -15.47 -0.27
C SER A 80 2.98 -15.28 -1.21
N GLN A 81 2.96 -14.25 -2.05
CA GLN A 81 4.09 -13.92 -2.92
C GLN A 81 5.34 -13.56 -2.12
N ALA A 82 5.19 -12.77 -1.06
CA ALA A 82 6.30 -12.36 -0.22
C ALA A 82 6.91 -13.55 0.52
N VAL A 83 6.08 -14.41 1.09
CA VAL A 83 6.52 -15.62 1.79
C VAL A 83 7.24 -16.57 0.84
N GLU A 84 6.68 -16.79 -0.36
CA GLU A 84 7.28 -17.68 -1.36
C GLU A 84 8.63 -17.16 -1.84
N LEU A 85 8.78 -15.84 -1.98
CA LEU A 85 10.07 -15.25 -2.35
C LEU A 85 11.14 -15.56 -1.30
N ARG A 86 10.84 -15.36 -0.01
CA ARG A 86 11.78 -15.66 1.08
C ARG A 86 12.08 -17.15 1.18
N ARG A 87 11.07 -17.99 0.95
CA ARG A 87 11.23 -19.42 0.97
C ARG A 87 12.22 -19.90 -0.09
N ARG A 88 12.19 -19.31 -1.28
CA ARG A 88 13.15 -19.64 -2.35
C ARG A 88 14.55 -19.10 -2.09
N LEU A 89 14.63 -17.89 -1.52
CA LEU A 89 15.92 -17.24 -1.29
C LEU A 89 16.58 -17.66 0.02
N LEU A 90 15.79 -17.97 1.05
CA LEU A 90 16.26 -18.27 2.40
C LEU A 90 15.49 -19.47 2.98
N PRO A 91 15.61 -20.66 2.37
CA PRO A 91 14.72 -21.79 2.71
C PRO A 91 14.87 -22.34 4.13
N GLU A 92 16.02 -22.13 4.77
CA GLU A 92 16.29 -22.68 6.11
C GLU A 92 16.31 -21.61 7.21
N GLU A 93 16.02 -20.37 6.87
CA GLU A 93 16.02 -19.29 7.86
C GLU A 93 14.78 -19.34 8.74
N THR A 94 15.01 -19.28 10.06
CA THR A 94 13.93 -19.19 11.05
C THR A 94 13.74 -17.78 11.60
N LEU A 95 14.68 -16.87 11.31
CA LEU A 95 14.63 -15.47 11.66
C LEU A 95 14.63 -14.67 10.36
N THR A 96 13.48 -14.28 9.88
CA THR A 96 13.33 -13.69 8.54
C THR A 96 12.27 -12.61 8.54
N ARG A 97 12.55 -11.51 7.84
CA ARG A 97 11.53 -10.54 7.50
C ARG A 97 10.73 -11.07 6.32
N LEU A 98 9.49 -11.48 6.56
CA LEU A 98 8.63 -12.09 5.54
C LEU A 98 7.99 -11.06 4.63
N VAL A 99 7.64 -9.90 5.16
CA VAL A 99 7.04 -8.81 4.41
C VAL A 99 7.76 -7.51 4.74
N TRP A 100 8.19 -6.81 3.69
CA TRP A 100 8.88 -5.53 3.81
C TRP A 100 8.14 -4.45 3.01
N SER A 101 7.02 -3.99 3.54
CA SER A 101 6.29 -2.81 3.08
C SER A 101 6.19 -2.69 1.54
N GLU A 102 6.60 -1.55 0.96
CA GLU A 102 6.49 -1.27 -0.47
C GLU A 102 7.25 -2.29 -1.33
N SER A 103 8.36 -2.83 -0.83
CA SER A 103 9.14 -3.83 -1.57
C SER A 103 8.34 -5.07 -1.93
N ASP A 104 7.34 -5.39 -1.13
CA ASP A 104 6.44 -6.54 -1.34
C ASP A 104 5.04 -6.12 -1.80
N GLY A 105 4.86 -4.87 -2.19
CA GLY A 105 3.58 -4.36 -2.64
C GLY A 105 2.54 -4.22 -1.53
N LEU A 106 2.98 -4.07 -0.28
CA LEU A 106 2.14 -3.96 0.91
C LEU A 106 2.55 -2.75 1.75
N PRO A 107 2.33 -1.50 1.24
CA PRO A 107 2.81 -0.30 1.92
C PRO A 107 2.36 -0.21 3.37
N GLY A 108 3.31 -0.05 4.26
CA GLY A 108 3.05 0.09 5.69
C GLY A 108 2.89 -1.21 6.46
N LEU A 109 3.15 -2.36 5.84
CA LEU A 109 3.10 -3.65 6.52
C LEU A 109 4.50 -4.26 6.64
N ILE A 110 4.89 -4.64 7.84
CA ILE A 110 6.12 -5.38 8.11
C ILE A 110 5.75 -6.62 8.91
N VAL A 111 6.21 -7.78 8.45
CA VAL A 111 6.02 -9.04 9.17
C VAL A 111 7.37 -9.70 9.33
N ASP A 112 7.75 -9.90 10.59
CA ASP A 112 8.98 -10.58 10.96
C ASP A 112 8.69 -11.94 11.59
N ARG A 113 9.43 -12.95 11.17
CA ARG A 113 9.34 -14.30 11.72
C ARG A 113 10.50 -14.53 12.70
N TYR A 114 10.15 -14.99 13.90
CA TYR A 114 11.10 -15.43 14.92
C TYR A 114 10.77 -16.89 15.29
N ALA A 115 11.34 -17.83 14.57
CA ALA A 115 11.03 -19.27 14.69
C ALA A 115 9.51 -19.53 14.52
N ASP A 116 8.79 -19.82 15.60
CA ASP A 116 7.35 -20.09 15.57
C ASP A 116 6.50 -18.84 15.86
N TYR A 117 7.14 -17.67 16.03
CA TYR A 117 6.43 -16.42 16.32
C TYR A 117 6.47 -15.48 15.13
N LEU A 118 5.38 -14.76 14.94
CA LEU A 118 5.28 -13.69 13.96
C LEU A 118 5.03 -12.37 14.68
N VAL A 119 5.77 -11.34 14.28
CA VAL A 119 5.57 -9.97 14.75
C VAL A 119 5.08 -9.14 13.57
N VAL A 120 3.92 -8.53 13.70
CA VAL A 120 3.29 -7.72 12.67
C VAL A 120 3.35 -6.26 13.09
N GLN A 121 3.86 -5.40 12.21
CA GLN A 121 3.89 -3.95 12.41
C GLN A 121 3.11 -3.27 11.29
N THR A 122 2.25 -2.33 11.67
CA THR A 122 1.52 -1.50 10.71
C THR A 122 2.00 -0.06 10.84
N LEU A 123 2.42 0.51 9.72
CA LEU A 123 2.96 1.87 9.66
C LEU A 123 2.00 2.84 8.95
N THR A 124 0.87 2.35 8.45
CA THR A 124 -0.16 3.16 7.80
C THR A 124 -1.51 2.87 8.45
N ILE A 125 -2.37 3.90 8.47
CA ILE A 125 -3.73 3.73 9.02
C ILE A 125 -4.54 2.73 8.19
N ALA A 126 -4.28 2.65 6.88
CA ALA A 126 -4.96 1.70 6.02
C ALA A 126 -4.67 0.25 6.43
N MET A 127 -3.41 -0.07 6.73
CA MET A 127 -3.02 -1.40 7.21
C MET A 127 -3.54 -1.69 8.61
N GLU A 128 -3.47 -0.72 9.51
CA GLU A 128 -3.97 -0.87 10.87
C GLU A 128 -5.46 -1.21 10.90
N ARG A 129 -6.25 -0.53 10.09
CA ARG A 129 -7.69 -0.77 10.01
C ARG A 129 -8.05 -2.15 9.43
N ARG A 130 -7.12 -2.78 8.73
CA ARG A 130 -7.33 -4.06 8.06
C ARG A 130 -6.55 -5.21 8.68
N LEU A 131 -6.11 -5.03 9.90
CA LEU A 131 -5.29 -6.02 10.60
C LEU A 131 -5.97 -7.39 10.67
N SER A 132 -7.29 -7.44 10.82
CA SER A 132 -8.06 -8.69 10.83
C SER A 132 -7.97 -9.45 9.50
N LEU A 133 -7.79 -8.76 8.39
CA LEU A 133 -7.63 -9.39 7.07
C LEU A 133 -6.22 -9.92 6.83
N ILE A 134 -5.24 -9.37 7.57
CA ILE A 134 -3.84 -9.76 7.46
C ILE A 134 -3.57 -11.04 8.26
N HIS A 135 -4.24 -11.19 9.38
CA HIS A 135 -4.16 -12.38 10.21
C HIS A 135 -4.84 -13.57 9.55
#